data_19563ab32a99439aeeb482dce1275f0c
#
_entry.id   19563ab32a99439aeeb482dce1275f0c
#
_cell.length_a   1.000
_cell.length_b   1.000
_cell.length_c   1.000
_cell.angle_alpha   90.00
_cell.angle_beta   90.00
_cell.angle_gamma   90.00
#
_symmetry.space_group_name_H-M   'P 1'
#
loop_
_entity.id
_entity.type
_entity.pdbx_description
1 polymer ?
#
loop_
_entity_poly.entity_id
_entity_poly.type
_entity_poly.pdbx_seq_one_letter_code
_entity_poly.pdbx_strand_id
1 'polypeptide(L)'
;MNSVLVTSACVEFRATLARHIKPLQREDPERHSLEWFFLRYLKRVAERAHASPSAREVNGAMRGLTRFYVDSVTHNAVLTARFEDVLAAHRHALRAEQSAQ
;
A
#
# COMPACT_ATOMS: atom_id res chain seq x y z
N MET A 1 20.46 13.27 -9.07
CA MET A 1 19.75 12.81 -10.25
C MET A 1 18.74 11.74 -9.97
N ASN A 2 19.04 10.88 -9.02
CA ASN A 2 18.10 9.82 -8.63
C ASN A 2 16.91 10.33 -7.81
N SER A 3 16.97 11.59 -7.32
CA SER A 3 15.87 12.18 -6.55
C SER A 3 14.58 12.29 -7.35
N VAL A 4 14.65 12.50 -8.65
CA VAL A 4 13.47 12.56 -9.53
C VAL A 4 12.79 11.19 -9.59
N LEU A 5 13.57 10.12 -9.73
CA LEU A 5 13.03 8.75 -9.76
C LEU A 5 12.42 8.36 -8.42
N VAL A 6 13.07 8.72 -7.33
CA VAL A 6 12.55 8.47 -5.97
C VAL A 6 11.23 9.19 -5.78
N THR A 7 11.17 10.48 -6.14
CA THR A 7 9.94 11.28 -6.01
C THR A 7 8.83 10.70 -6.87
N SER A 8 9.13 10.32 -8.13
CA SER A 8 8.15 9.75 -9.04
C SER A 8 7.60 8.42 -8.51
N ALA A 9 8.48 7.55 -8.02
CA ALA A 9 8.08 6.25 -7.48
C ALA A 9 7.22 6.41 -6.22
N CYS A 10 7.53 7.38 -5.36
CA CYS A 10 6.73 7.68 -4.17
C CYS A 10 5.35 8.24 -4.54
N VAL A 11 5.29 9.11 -5.54
CA VAL A 11 4.03 9.65 -6.06
C VAL A 11 3.18 8.51 -6.63
N GLU A 12 3.76 7.61 -7.40
CA GLU A 12 3.07 6.44 -7.94
C GLU A 12 2.55 5.52 -6.84
N PHE A 13 3.35 5.31 -5.79
CA PHE A 13 2.93 4.49 -4.65
C PHE A 13 1.70 5.09 -3.97
N ARG A 14 1.72 6.39 -3.69
CA ARG A 14 0.57 7.07 -3.08
C ARG A 14 -0.66 7.03 -3.98
N ALA A 15 -0.46 7.21 -5.28
CA ALA A 15 -1.54 7.13 -6.26
C ALA A 15 -2.14 5.72 -6.31
N THR A 16 -1.29 4.70 -6.23
CA THR A 16 -1.74 3.30 -6.19
C THR A 16 -2.59 3.04 -4.96
N LEU A 17 -2.14 3.50 -3.79
CA LEU A 17 -2.92 3.37 -2.55
C LEU A 17 -4.29 4.04 -2.69
N ALA A 18 -4.32 5.27 -3.19
CA ALA A 18 -5.57 6.02 -3.39
C ALA A 18 -6.51 5.30 -4.35
N ARG A 19 -5.97 4.71 -5.42
CA ARG A 19 -6.74 3.97 -6.43
C ARG A 19 -7.46 2.76 -5.82
N HIS A 20 -6.91 2.16 -4.80
CA HIS A 20 -7.53 1.02 -4.11
C HIS A 20 -8.37 1.43 -2.90
N ILE A 21 -7.98 2.49 -2.21
CA ILE A 21 -8.73 2.97 -1.03
C ILE A 21 -10.08 3.55 -1.44
N LYS A 22 -10.12 4.39 -2.49
CA LYS A 22 -11.35 5.09 -2.89
C LYS A 22 -12.51 4.15 -3.21
N PRO A 23 -12.33 3.11 -4.04
CA PRO A 23 -13.44 2.18 -4.32
C PRO A 23 -13.92 1.44 -3.07
N LEU A 24 -12.99 1.03 -2.21
CA LEU A 24 -13.35 0.33 -0.98
C LEU A 24 -14.14 1.23 -0.03
N GLN A 25 -13.75 2.50 0.07
CA GLN A 25 -14.51 3.48 0.87
C GLN A 25 -15.92 3.69 0.33
N ARG A 26 -16.07 3.75 -0.99
CA ARG A 26 -17.37 3.93 -1.63
C ARG A 26 -18.31 2.75 -1.40
N GLU A 27 -17.76 1.55 -1.32
CA GLU A 27 -18.53 0.34 -1.04
C GLU A 27 -19.04 0.30 0.40
N ASP A 28 -18.46 1.14 1.28
CA ASP A 28 -18.82 1.22 2.70
C ASP A 28 -18.89 -0.17 3.33
N PRO A 29 -17.75 -0.88 3.42
CA PRO A 29 -17.75 -2.27 3.88
C PRO A 29 -18.34 -2.41 5.28
N GLU A 30 -19.08 -3.48 5.46
CA GLU A 30 -19.65 -3.81 6.76
C GLU A 30 -18.54 -3.90 7.81
N ARG A 31 -18.80 -3.31 8.97
CA ARG A 31 -17.85 -3.28 10.08
C ARG A 31 -17.38 -4.70 10.42
N HIS A 32 -16.08 -4.87 10.55
CA HIS A 32 -15.39 -6.13 10.84
C HIS A 32 -15.44 -7.17 9.70
N SER A 33 -15.92 -6.78 8.51
CA SER A 33 -15.79 -7.64 7.33
C SER A 33 -14.32 -7.68 6.88
N LEU A 34 -13.99 -8.63 6.00
CA LEU A 34 -12.66 -8.74 5.45
C LEU A 34 -12.24 -7.46 4.72
N GLU A 35 -13.15 -6.89 3.93
CA GLU A 35 -12.94 -5.65 3.19
C GLU A 35 -12.73 -4.47 4.13
N TRP A 36 -13.46 -4.44 5.24
CA TRP A 36 -13.33 -3.39 6.26
C TRP A 36 -11.93 -3.40 6.88
N PHE A 37 -11.42 -4.58 7.26
CA PHE A 37 -10.07 -4.70 7.81
C PHE A 37 -9.02 -4.37 6.77
N PHE A 38 -9.18 -4.86 5.55
CA PHE A 38 -8.25 -4.59 4.46
C PHE A 38 -8.15 -3.09 4.21
N LEU A 39 -9.27 -2.38 4.16
CA LEU A 39 -9.31 -0.93 4.01
C LEU A 39 -8.55 -0.23 5.15
N ARG A 40 -8.73 -0.67 6.38
CA ARG A 40 -8.04 -0.08 7.53
C ARG A 40 -6.52 -0.23 7.40
N TYR A 41 -6.06 -1.40 6.98
CA TYR A 41 -4.61 -1.60 6.74
C TYR A 41 -4.09 -0.74 5.61
N LEU A 42 -4.84 -0.60 4.52
CA LEU A 42 -4.46 0.28 3.42
C LEU A 42 -4.37 1.74 3.86
N LYS A 43 -5.34 2.20 4.65
CA LYS A 43 -5.32 3.57 5.18
C LYS A 43 -4.12 3.82 6.07
N ARG A 44 -3.74 2.84 6.86
CA ARG A 44 -2.56 2.94 7.74
C ARG A 44 -1.28 3.09 6.91
N VAL A 45 -1.16 2.31 5.83
CA VAL A 45 -0.04 2.44 4.88
C VAL A 45 -0.04 3.85 4.26
N ALA A 46 -1.21 4.32 3.83
CA ALA A 46 -1.34 5.64 3.21
C ALA A 46 -0.96 6.76 4.17
N GLU A 47 -1.36 6.69 5.43
CA GLU A 47 -0.99 7.67 6.44
C GLU A 47 0.52 7.75 6.61
N ARG A 48 1.20 6.60 6.67
CA ARG A 48 2.66 6.57 6.75
C ARG A 48 3.31 7.11 5.49
N ALA A 49 2.77 6.79 4.32
CA ALA A 49 3.30 7.28 3.05
C ALA A 49 3.18 8.80 2.91
N HIS A 50 2.11 9.39 3.48
CA HIS A 50 1.93 10.83 3.48
C HIS A 50 2.80 11.52 4.52
N ALA A 51 3.10 10.86 5.63
CA ALA A 51 3.89 11.43 6.71
C ALA A 51 5.40 11.42 6.40
N SER A 52 5.84 10.58 5.48
CA SER A 52 7.27 10.43 5.17
C SER A 52 7.49 10.28 3.67
N PRO A 53 8.52 10.94 3.11
CA PRO A 53 8.89 10.74 1.71
C PRO A 53 9.63 9.42 1.47
N SER A 54 10.02 8.70 2.51
CA SER A 54 10.81 7.47 2.38
C SER A 54 9.94 6.23 2.37
N ALA A 55 10.09 5.40 1.33
CA ALA A 55 9.39 4.12 1.22
C ALA A 55 9.79 3.15 2.34
N ARG A 56 11.02 3.28 2.87
CA ARG A 56 11.47 2.44 3.99
C ARG A 56 10.70 2.69 5.27
N GLU A 57 10.26 3.93 5.50
CA GLU A 57 9.48 4.24 6.70
C GLU A 57 8.07 3.64 6.66
N VAL A 58 7.65 3.19 5.49
CA VAL A 58 6.35 2.52 5.30
C VAL A 58 6.46 1.00 5.53
N ASN A 59 7.67 0.46 5.66
CA ASN A 59 7.90 -0.99 5.79
C ASN A 59 7.09 -1.61 6.93
N GLY A 60 7.01 -0.96 8.08
CA GLY A 60 6.25 -1.48 9.21
C GLY A 60 4.77 -1.65 8.90
N ALA A 61 4.17 -0.62 8.31
CA ALA A 61 2.76 -0.67 7.90
C ALA A 61 2.53 -1.71 6.81
N MET A 62 3.47 -1.82 5.86
CA MET A 62 3.38 -2.83 4.80
C MET A 62 3.51 -4.25 5.35
N ARG A 63 4.34 -4.46 6.38
CA ARG A 63 4.42 -5.78 7.04
C ARG A 63 3.09 -6.14 7.70
N GLY A 64 2.43 -5.17 8.32
CA GLY A 64 1.11 -5.38 8.91
C GLY A 64 0.09 -5.79 7.86
N LEU A 65 0.05 -5.07 6.75
CA LEU A 65 -0.84 -5.40 5.63
C LEU A 65 -0.52 -6.79 5.07
N THR A 66 0.76 -7.10 4.87
CA THR A 66 1.19 -8.39 4.32
C THR A 66 0.78 -9.54 5.25
N ARG A 67 0.98 -9.38 6.56
CA ARG A 67 0.58 -10.39 7.54
C ARG A 67 -0.92 -10.63 7.49
N PHE A 68 -1.69 -9.55 7.47
CA PHE A 68 -3.15 -9.65 7.35
C PHE A 68 -3.55 -10.37 6.06
N TYR A 69 -2.91 -10.03 4.95
CA TYR A 69 -3.16 -10.69 3.68
C TYR A 69 -2.90 -12.19 3.77
N VAL A 70 -1.73 -12.59 4.26
CA VAL A 70 -1.35 -14.01 4.37
C VAL A 70 -2.31 -14.77 5.28
N ASP A 71 -2.71 -14.17 6.39
CA ASP A 71 -3.55 -14.84 7.39
C ASP A 71 -5.02 -14.92 6.97
N SER A 72 -5.52 -13.96 6.20
CA SER A 72 -6.98 -13.80 6.06
C SER A 72 -7.48 -13.55 4.64
N VAL A 73 -6.64 -13.15 3.69
CA VAL A 73 -7.10 -12.60 2.40
C VAL A 73 -6.78 -13.48 1.20
N THR A 74 -5.90 -14.48 1.36
CA THR A 74 -5.39 -15.27 0.24
C THR A 74 -6.48 -15.97 -0.60
N HIS A 75 -7.65 -16.21 -0.02
CA HIS A 75 -8.76 -16.84 -0.74
C HIS A 75 -9.62 -15.87 -1.55
N ASN A 76 -9.42 -14.57 -1.33
CA ASN A 76 -10.22 -13.54 -2.00
C ASN A 76 -9.45 -12.99 -3.19
N ALA A 77 -9.89 -13.35 -4.39
CA ALA A 77 -9.18 -12.99 -5.63
C ALA A 77 -9.15 -11.47 -5.86
N VAL A 78 -10.23 -10.77 -5.51
CA VAL A 78 -10.32 -9.31 -5.72
C VAL A 78 -9.34 -8.58 -4.79
N LEU A 79 -9.35 -8.91 -3.51
CA LEU A 79 -8.45 -8.30 -2.54
C LEU A 79 -7.00 -8.69 -2.78
N THR A 80 -6.76 -9.92 -3.24
CA THR A 80 -5.41 -10.37 -3.63
C THR A 80 -4.84 -9.50 -4.74
N ALA A 81 -5.63 -9.23 -5.78
CA ALA A 81 -5.19 -8.37 -6.88
C ALA A 81 -4.84 -6.96 -6.40
N ARG A 82 -5.65 -6.42 -5.48
CA ARG A 82 -5.38 -5.10 -4.89
C ARG A 82 -4.10 -5.12 -4.06
N PHE A 83 -3.93 -6.15 -3.24
CA PHE A 83 -2.73 -6.29 -2.40
C PHE A 83 -1.47 -6.40 -3.27
N GLU A 84 -1.50 -7.23 -4.31
CA GLU A 84 -0.34 -7.43 -5.18
C GLU A 84 0.07 -6.14 -5.90
N ASP A 85 -0.91 -5.33 -6.31
CA ASP A 85 -0.64 -4.05 -6.95
C ASP A 85 0.05 -3.07 -5.99
N VAL A 86 -0.45 -2.98 -4.75
CA VAL A 86 0.14 -2.14 -3.71
C VAL A 86 1.56 -2.62 -3.36
N LEU A 87 1.73 -3.93 -3.22
CA LEU A 87 3.04 -4.52 -2.91
C LEU A 87 4.06 -4.22 -4.00
N ALA A 88 3.68 -4.36 -5.27
CA ALA A 88 4.55 -4.07 -6.40
C ALA A 88 4.97 -2.60 -6.43
N ALA A 89 4.04 -1.70 -6.16
CA ALA A 89 4.32 -0.26 -6.11
C ALA A 89 5.28 0.09 -4.97
N HIS A 90 5.11 -0.53 -3.80
CA HIS A 90 6.00 -0.33 -2.67
C HIS A 90 7.42 -0.84 -2.97
N ARG A 91 7.52 -2.02 -3.55
CA ARG A 91 8.82 -2.61 -3.96
C ARG A 91 9.52 -1.73 -4.99
N HIS A 92 8.77 -1.16 -5.92
CA HIS A 92 9.32 -0.24 -6.91
C HIS A 92 9.88 1.01 -6.23
N ALA A 93 9.14 1.58 -5.28
CA ALA A 93 9.60 2.76 -4.53
C ALA A 93 10.87 2.44 -3.71
N LEU A 94 10.91 1.27 -3.08
CA LEU A 94 12.10 0.83 -2.33
C LEU A 94 13.33 0.71 -3.23
N ARG A 95 13.17 0.11 -4.41
CA ARG A 95 14.27 -0.03 -5.37
C ARG A 95 14.76 1.34 -5.84
N ALA A 96 13.86 2.28 -6.07
CA ALA A 96 14.24 3.64 -6.46
C ALA A 96 15.08 4.31 -5.38
N GLU A 97 14.71 4.15 -4.10
CA GLU A 97 15.50 4.68 -2.99
C GLU A 97 16.87 4.04 -2.90
N GLN A 98 16.96 2.73 -3.05
CA GLN A 98 18.23 2.01 -3.02
C GLN A 98 19.15 2.46 -4.13
N SER A 99 18.61 2.72 -5.31
CA SER A 99 19.39 3.21 -6.46
C SER A 99 19.89 4.63 -6.25
N ALA A 100 19.23 5.41 -5.39
CA ALA A 100 19.61 6.78 -5.08
C ALA A 100 20.77 6.88 -4.08
N GLN A 101 21.11 5.78 -3.42
CA GLN A 101 22.23 5.72 -2.45
C GLN A 101 23.56 5.29 -3.11
#